data_ead7a37491af15a1ad45fd15afa1bee2
#
_entry.id   ead7a37491af15a1ad45fd15afa1bee2
#
_cell.length_a   1.000
_cell.length_b   1.000
_cell.length_c   1.000
_cell.angle_alpha   90.00
_cell.angle_beta   90.00
_cell.angle_gamma   90.00
#
_symmetry.space_group_name_H-M   'P 1'
#
loop_
_entity.id
_entity.type
_entity.pdbx_description
1 polymer ?
#
loop_
_entity_poly.entity_id
_entity_poly.type
_entity_poly.pdbx_seq_one_letter_code
_entity_poly.pdbx_strand_id
1 'polypeptide(L)'
;SALRAKGVSRWDLCERLRADCEGRRGHRRAQVIASYADGLSENGGESRFRAFFIAYGFPVPELQVEFRDPLDSSQVFRVDYFWRLEDGTCVIGELDGKGKYTLQDGGDRGSVDPFVAERQRESHLTMLGHKVLRFRFDELKNPGKLAEKMRLAGIQQRADLAEEWRRQWYGR
;
A
#
# COMPACT_ATOMS: atom_id res chain seq x y z
N SER A 1 10.52 -8.07 2.03
CA SER A 1 9.82 -8.84 3.07
C SER A 1 10.57 -10.12 3.37
N ALA A 2 10.40 -10.69 4.58
CA ALA A 2 11.05 -11.92 5.03
C ALA A 2 10.79 -13.13 4.10
N LEU A 3 9.71 -13.11 3.33
CA LEU A 3 9.35 -14.17 2.37
C LEU A 3 10.18 -14.11 1.10
N ARG A 4 10.45 -12.91 0.59
CA ARG A 4 11.32 -12.71 -0.59
C ARG A 4 12.76 -13.12 -0.31
N ALA A 5 13.25 -12.87 0.91
CA ALA A 5 14.58 -13.28 1.35
C ALA A 5 14.74 -14.81 1.44
N LYS A 6 13.65 -15.58 1.51
CA LYS A 6 13.64 -17.05 1.59
C LYS A 6 13.34 -17.74 0.26
N GLY A 7 13.21 -17.01 -0.85
CA GLY A 7 12.90 -17.59 -2.17
C GLY A 7 11.52 -18.27 -2.27
N VAL A 8 10.60 -18.00 -1.33
CA VAL A 8 9.25 -18.57 -1.34
C VAL A 8 8.38 -17.73 -2.27
N SER A 9 7.83 -18.35 -3.32
CA SER A 9 6.90 -17.67 -4.20
C SER A 9 5.55 -17.41 -3.51
N ARG A 10 4.79 -16.42 -4.01
CA ARG A 10 3.40 -16.19 -3.55
C ARG A 10 2.54 -17.44 -3.71
N TRP A 11 2.72 -18.17 -4.79
CA TRP A 11 2.00 -19.42 -5.07
C TRP A 11 2.29 -20.47 -4.01
N ASP A 12 3.56 -20.72 -3.71
CA ASP A 12 3.96 -21.72 -2.69
C ASP A 12 3.41 -21.37 -1.32
N LEU A 13 3.37 -20.07 -0.98
CA LEU A 13 2.79 -19.61 0.29
C LEU A 13 1.28 -19.90 0.33
N CYS A 14 0.56 -19.57 -0.75
CA CYS A 14 -0.89 -19.82 -0.83
C CYS A 14 -1.20 -21.30 -0.73
N GLU A 15 -0.46 -22.16 -1.43
CA GLU A 15 -0.64 -23.62 -1.38
C GLU A 15 -0.35 -24.18 0.01
N ARG A 16 0.73 -23.75 0.65
CA ARG A 16 1.04 -24.15 2.04
C ARG A 16 -0.05 -23.73 3.02
N LEU A 17 -0.51 -22.48 2.94
CA LEU A 17 -1.58 -21.99 3.80
C LEU A 17 -2.91 -22.72 3.55
N ARG A 18 -3.21 -23.10 2.31
CA ARG A 18 -4.37 -23.94 2.00
C ARG A 18 -4.26 -25.31 2.67
N ALA A 19 -3.14 -26.00 2.47
CA ALA A 19 -2.90 -27.32 3.05
C ALA A 19 -2.92 -27.29 4.60
N ASP A 20 -2.24 -26.32 5.21
CA ASP A 20 -2.16 -26.20 6.67
C ASP A 20 -3.50 -25.82 7.32
N CYS A 21 -4.40 -25.18 6.59
CA CYS A 21 -5.70 -24.74 7.10
C CYS A 21 -6.84 -25.70 6.75
N GLU A 22 -6.61 -26.70 5.91
CA GLU A 22 -7.64 -27.67 5.48
C GLU A 22 -8.28 -28.37 6.68
N GLY A 23 -9.62 -28.46 6.67
CA GLY A 23 -10.38 -29.05 7.76
C GLY A 23 -10.42 -28.26 9.07
N ARG A 24 -9.71 -27.13 9.19
CA ARG A 24 -9.69 -26.31 10.41
C ARG A 24 -10.78 -25.24 10.38
N ARG A 25 -11.24 -24.85 11.58
CA ARG A 25 -12.16 -23.71 11.73
C ARG A 25 -11.51 -22.44 11.16
N GLY A 26 -12.21 -21.78 10.22
CA GLY A 26 -11.72 -20.56 9.61
C GLY A 26 -10.87 -20.76 8.35
N HIS A 27 -10.73 -21.99 7.83
CA HIS A 27 -9.93 -22.28 6.64
C HIS A 27 -10.31 -21.43 5.42
N ARG A 28 -11.61 -21.17 5.18
CA ARG A 28 -12.06 -20.31 4.08
C ARG A 28 -11.49 -18.90 4.19
N ARG A 29 -11.54 -18.31 5.38
CA ARG A 29 -10.97 -16.95 5.59
C ARG A 29 -9.47 -16.93 5.42
N ALA A 30 -8.77 -17.98 5.88
CA ALA A 30 -7.35 -18.12 5.65
C ALA A 30 -7.00 -18.20 4.15
N GLN A 31 -7.79 -18.93 3.37
CA GLN A 31 -7.65 -19.00 1.91
C GLN A 31 -7.87 -17.64 1.25
N VAL A 32 -8.90 -16.87 1.66
CA VAL A 32 -9.14 -15.51 1.16
C VAL A 32 -7.96 -14.61 1.51
N ILE A 33 -7.45 -14.63 2.74
CA ILE A 33 -6.27 -13.86 3.12
C ILE A 33 -5.07 -14.25 2.25
N ALA A 34 -4.85 -15.55 2.05
CA ALA A 34 -3.75 -16.05 1.24
C ALA A 34 -3.85 -15.60 -0.23
N SER A 35 -5.06 -15.59 -0.82
CA SER A 35 -5.26 -15.16 -2.21
C SER A 35 -4.93 -13.69 -2.44
N TYR A 36 -5.06 -12.86 -1.40
CA TYR A 36 -4.71 -11.44 -1.43
C TYR A 36 -3.32 -11.14 -0.84
N ALA A 37 -2.64 -12.13 -0.26
CA ALA A 37 -1.33 -11.91 0.32
C ALA A 37 -0.32 -11.44 -0.76
N ASP A 38 0.47 -10.44 -0.40
CA ASP A 38 1.54 -9.92 -1.22
C ASP A 38 2.79 -9.73 -0.37
N GLY A 39 3.90 -10.27 -0.84
CA GLY A 39 5.18 -10.18 -0.13
C GLY A 39 5.87 -8.82 -0.24
N LEU A 40 5.28 -7.84 -0.93
CA LEU A 40 5.88 -6.53 -1.18
C LEU A 40 5.58 -5.51 -0.06
N SER A 41 4.52 -5.70 0.74
CA SER A 41 4.30 -4.83 1.91
C SER A 41 5.47 -4.94 2.88
N GLU A 42 6.12 -3.82 3.17
CA GLU A 42 7.31 -3.78 4.02
C GLU A 42 6.97 -3.86 5.51
N ASN A 43 5.79 -3.40 5.88
CA ASN A 43 5.34 -3.39 7.26
C ASN A 43 3.85 -3.72 7.41
N GLY A 44 3.43 -3.95 8.67
CA GLY A 44 2.03 -4.27 8.98
C GLY A 44 1.06 -3.12 8.73
N GLY A 45 1.55 -1.89 8.65
CA GLY A 45 0.76 -0.71 8.31
C GLY A 45 0.29 -0.73 6.88
N GLU A 46 1.23 -0.91 5.98
CA GLU A 46 0.95 -1.06 4.56
C GLU A 46 -0.03 -2.21 4.30
N SER A 47 0.18 -3.36 4.95
CA SER A 47 -0.73 -4.50 4.84
C SER A 47 -2.15 -4.16 5.30
N ARG A 48 -2.33 -3.36 6.36
CA ARG A 48 -3.65 -2.96 6.86
C ARG A 48 -4.37 -1.99 5.93
N PHE A 49 -3.67 -1.01 5.34
CA PHE A 49 -4.26 -0.13 4.32
C PHE A 49 -4.63 -0.91 3.07
N ARG A 50 -3.77 -1.82 2.63
CA ARG A 50 -4.07 -2.69 1.50
C ARG A 50 -5.31 -3.56 1.75
N ALA A 51 -5.46 -4.12 2.95
CA ALA A 51 -6.66 -4.84 3.35
C ALA A 51 -7.91 -3.96 3.33
N PHE A 52 -7.78 -2.68 3.75
CA PHE A 52 -8.86 -1.70 3.63
C PHE A 52 -9.26 -1.49 2.15
N PHE A 53 -8.31 -1.26 1.25
CA PHE A 53 -8.61 -1.05 -0.17
C PHE A 53 -9.41 -2.23 -0.74
N ILE A 54 -8.97 -3.45 -0.49
CA ILE A 54 -9.64 -4.68 -0.94
C ILE A 54 -11.05 -4.79 -0.34
N ALA A 55 -11.20 -4.66 0.98
CA ALA A 55 -12.48 -4.84 1.68
C ALA A 55 -13.53 -3.80 1.28
N TYR A 56 -13.09 -2.60 0.92
CA TYR A 56 -13.97 -1.51 0.49
C TYR A 56 -14.17 -1.45 -1.03
N GLY A 57 -13.59 -2.38 -1.79
CA GLY A 57 -13.78 -2.46 -3.23
C GLY A 57 -13.01 -1.41 -4.01
N PHE A 58 -11.91 -0.91 -3.48
CA PHE A 58 -10.97 -0.13 -4.27
C PHE A 58 -10.06 -1.05 -5.08
N PRO A 59 -9.60 -0.63 -6.26
CA PRO A 59 -8.60 -1.37 -7.02
C PRO A 59 -7.37 -1.65 -6.16
N VAL A 60 -6.85 -2.87 -6.26
CA VAL A 60 -5.62 -3.24 -5.54
C VAL A 60 -4.45 -2.49 -6.15
N PRO A 61 -3.67 -1.72 -5.36
CA PRO A 61 -2.53 -0.99 -5.89
C PRO A 61 -1.37 -1.92 -6.28
N GLU A 62 -0.56 -1.47 -7.21
CA GLU A 62 0.82 -1.94 -7.33
C GLU A 62 1.61 -1.48 -6.09
N LEU A 63 2.48 -2.34 -5.56
CA LEU A 63 3.25 -2.04 -4.35
C LEU A 63 4.71 -1.79 -4.69
N GLN A 64 5.33 -0.89 -3.93
CA GLN A 64 6.77 -0.64 -3.96
C GLN A 64 7.28 -0.30 -5.38
N VAL A 65 6.50 0.53 -6.11
CA VAL A 65 6.86 0.97 -7.46
C VAL A 65 7.99 1.99 -7.40
N GLU A 66 8.94 1.86 -8.31
CA GLU A 66 10.10 2.74 -8.40
C GLU A 66 9.94 3.77 -9.52
N PHE A 67 10.25 5.02 -9.22
CA PHE A 67 10.29 6.13 -10.16
C PHE A 67 11.68 6.76 -10.15
N ARG A 68 12.21 7.06 -11.34
CA ARG A 68 13.43 7.87 -11.44
C ARG A 68 13.10 9.31 -11.13
N ASP A 69 13.98 9.97 -10.39
CA ASP A 69 13.85 11.40 -10.15
C ASP A 69 13.94 12.17 -11.48
N PRO A 70 12.97 13.03 -11.82
CA PRO A 70 12.98 13.78 -13.06
C PRO A 70 14.12 14.81 -13.14
N LEU A 71 14.69 15.22 -12.00
CA LEU A 71 15.78 16.21 -11.94
C LEU A 71 17.15 15.56 -11.70
N ASP A 72 17.19 14.33 -11.18
CA ASP A 72 18.42 13.57 -10.96
C ASP A 72 18.22 12.08 -11.28
N SER A 73 18.52 11.68 -12.50
CA SER A 73 18.33 10.31 -12.98
C SER A 73 19.14 9.24 -12.22
N SER A 74 20.09 9.64 -11.37
CA SER A 74 20.82 8.73 -10.49
C SER A 74 20.01 8.33 -9.25
N GLN A 75 18.97 9.09 -8.92
CA GLN A 75 18.08 8.83 -7.79
C GLN A 75 16.83 8.08 -8.21
N VAL A 76 16.38 7.20 -7.31
CA VAL A 76 15.14 6.40 -7.48
C VAL A 76 14.27 6.59 -6.25
N PHE A 77 13.02 6.98 -6.46
CA PHE A 77 11.98 7.04 -5.44
C PHE A 77 11.17 5.77 -5.47
N ARG A 78 10.99 5.12 -4.34
CA ARG A 78 10.12 3.96 -4.18
C ARG A 78 8.90 4.38 -3.37
N VAL A 79 7.70 4.07 -3.90
CA VAL A 79 6.42 4.46 -3.32
C VAL A 79 5.66 3.24 -2.80
N ASP A 80 4.90 3.40 -1.71
CA ASP A 80 4.22 2.27 -1.05
C ASP A 80 3.09 1.69 -1.90
N TYR A 81 2.29 2.56 -2.53
CA TYR A 81 1.13 2.21 -3.35
C TYR A 81 1.12 3.01 -4.64
N PHE A 82 0.68 2.37 -5.72
CA PHE A 82 0.53 3.03 -7.01
C PHE A 82 -0.72 2.53 -7.74
N TRP A 83 -1.53 3.46 -8.23
CA TRP A 83 -2.70 3.17 -9.07
C TRP A 83 -2.58 3.85 -10.42
N ARG A 84 -2.86 3.10 -11.47
CA ARG A 84 -3.15 3.64 -12.81
C ARG A 84 -4.66 3.65 -12.98
N LEU A 85 -5.23 4.83 -13.19
CA LEU A 85 -6.66 4.98 -13.40
C LEU A 85 -6.99 4.81 -14.89
N GLU A 86 -8.26 4.51 -15.17
CA GLU A 86 -8.73 4.27 -16.55
C GLU A 86 -8.59 5.50 -17.45
N ASP A 87 -8.63 6.71 -16.87
CA ASP A 87 -8.43 8.00 -17.56
C ASP A 87 -6.95 8.34 -17.81
N GLY A 88 -6.03 7.43 -17.47
CA GLY A 88 -4.59 7.64 -17.56
C GLY A 88 -3.97 8.40 -16.38
N THR A 89 -4.77 8.92 -15.46
CA THR A 89 -4.27 9.55 -14.22
C THR A 89 -3.55 8.50 -13.38
N CYS A 90 -2.42 8.89 -12.82
CA CYS A 90 -1.67 8.07 -11.87
C CYS A 90 -1.75 8.65 -10.46
N VAL A 91 -1.98 7.79 -9.48
CA VAL A 91 -2.08 8.15 -8.07
C VAL A 91 -1.05 7.36 -7.27
N ILE A 92 -0.24 8.06 -6.52
CA ILE A 92 0.73 7.52 -5.57
C ILE A 92 0.12 7.58 -4.17
N GLY A 93 0.29 6.52 -3.40
CA GLY A 93 -0.05 6.45 -1.99
C GLY A 93 1.19 6.24 -1.13
N GLU A 94 1.35 7.04 -0.10
CA GLU A 94 2.45 6.96 0.86
C GLU A 94 1.90 6.82 2.27
N LEU A 95 2.42 5.89 3.05
CA LEU A 95 2.04 5.74 4.45
C LEU A 95 2.98 6.52 5.35
N ASP A 96 2.47 7.57 5.98
CA ASP A 96 3.23 8.32 6.97
C ASP A 96 3.52 7.44 8.20
N GLY A 97 4.76 6.99 8.33
CA GLY A 97 5.25 6.27 9.50
C GLY A 97 5.29 7.20 10.71
N LYS A 98 4.45 6.93 11.73
CA LYS A 98 4.66 7.54 13.05
C LYS A 98 5.99 7.05 13.61
N GLY A 99 7.03 7.84 13.54
CA GLY A 99 8.30 7.49 14.19
C GLY A 99 9.57 8.08 13.59
N LYS A 100 9.51 8.69 12.40
CA LYS A 100 10.72 9.29 11.82
C LYS A 100 11.05 10.71 12.34
N TYR A 101 10.20 11.28 13.20
CA TYR A 101 10.37 12.63 13.74
C TYR A 101 10.58 12.66 15.25
N THR A 102 11.23 11.65 15.83
CA THR A 102 11.94 11.89 17.08
C THR A 102 13.17 12.68 16.71
N LEU A 103 13.16 13.95 17.07
CA LEU A 103 14.35 14.78 17.16
C LEU A 103 15.37 14.05 18.04
N GLN A 104 16.21 13.21 17.45
CA GLN A 104 17.42 12.76 18.10
C GLN A 104 18.50 13.76 17.76
N ASP A 105 18.94 14.40 18.83
CA ASP A 105 20.06 15.32 18.90
C ASP A 105 21.28 14.89 18.06
N GLY A 106 21.94 15.88 17.47
CA GLY A 106 23.34 15.78 17.08
C GLY A 106 23.59 15.43 15.62
N GLY A 107 22.78 15.92 14.70
CA GLY A 107 23.08 15.80 13.25
C GLY A 107 24.15 16.80 12.82
N ASP A 108 25.15 16.26 12.17
CA ASP A 108 26.23 16.94 11.44
C ASP A 108 25.67 18.14 10.64
N ARG A 109 26.33 19.30 10.71
CA ARG A 109 25.90 20.57 10.06
C ARG A 109 25.85 20.56 8.52
N GLY A 110 25.85 19.37 7.89
CA GLY A 110 25.76 19.17 6.45
C GLY A 110 24.59 18.32 5.95
N SER A 111 23.76 17.74 6.84
CA SER A 111 22.62 16.94 6.40
C SER A 111 21.41 17.83 6.09
N VAL A 112 20.83 17.63 4.90
CA VAL A 112 19.54 18.24 4.52
C VAL A 112 18.48 17.82 5.55
N ASP A 113 17.73 18.79 6.05
CA ASP A 113 16.62 18.51 6.98
C ASP A 113 15.71 17.42 6.35
N PRO A 114 15.46 16.30 7.03
CA PRO A 114 14.64 15.20 6.51
C PRO A 114 13.26 15.66 6.03
N PHE A 115 12.71 16.70 6.65
CA PHE A 115 11.44 17.30 6.23
C PHE A 115 11.56 18.04 4.89
N VAL A 116 12.66 18.73 4.66
CA VAL A 116 12.92 19.41 3.38
C VAL A 116 13.15 18.38 2.27
N ALA A 117 13.92 17.34 2.55
CA ALA A 117 14.16 16.26 1.60
C ALA A 117 12.85 15.54 1.18
N GLU A 118 11.95 15.29 2.14
CA GLU A 118 10.66 14.66 1.85
C GLU A 118 9.74 15.56 1.02
N ARG A 119 9.72 16.86 1.29
CA ARG A 119 8.96 17.83 0.48
C ARG A 119 9.50 17.94 -0.94
N GLN A 120 10.81 17.91 -1.12
CA GLN A 120 11.44 17.89 -2.45
C GLN A 120 11.05 16.62 -3.20
N ARG A 121 11.14 15.44 -2.56
CA ARG A 121 10.73 14.16 -3.13
C ARG A 121 9.27 14.21 -3.61
N GLU A 122 8.36 14.71 -2.79
CA GLU A 122 6.94 14.85 -3.16
C GLU A 122 6.75 15.80 -4.34
N SER A 123 7.49 16.93 -4.35
CA SER A 123 7.48 17.88 -5.47
C SER A 123 7.92 17.21 -6.77
N HIS A 124 9.00 16.42 -6.73
CA HIS A 124 9.52 15.73 -7.91
C HIS A 124 8.54 14.63 -8.42
N LEU A 125 7.89 13.88 -7.52
CA LEU A 125 6.84 12.93 -7.91
C LEU A 125 5.64 13.64 -8.56
N THR A 126 5.29 14.84 -8.07
CA THR A 126 4.21 15.66 -8.64
C THR A 126 4.59 16.19 -10.03
N MET A 127 5.86 16.53 -10.28
CA MET A 127 6.35 16.94 -11.60
C MET A 127 6.19 15.84 -12.66
N LEU A 128 6.16 14.58 -12.25
CA LEU A 128 5.86 13.44 -13.14
C LEU A 128 4.37 13.35 -13.50
N GLY A 129 3.53 14.29 -13.04
CA GLY A 129 2.09 14.30 -13.29
C GLY A 129 1.28 13.41 -12.36
N HIS A 130 1.89 12.87 -11.30
CA HIS A 130 1.22 11.99 -10.36
C HIS A 130 0.53 12.77 -9.23
N LYS A 131 -0.66 12.32 -8.84
CA LYS A 131 -1.29 12.76 -7.59
C LYS A 131 -0.65 12.01 -6.43
N VAL A 132 -0.28 12.70 -5.35
CA VAL A 132 0.28 12.06 -4.15
C VAL A 132 -0.73 12.10 -3.00
N LEU A 133 -1.06 10.93 -2.46
CA LEU A 133 -1.91 10.74 -1.28
C LEU A 133 -1.07 10.28 -0.10
N ARG A 134 -1.12 11.03 0.99
CA ARG A 134 -0.55 10.60 2.27
C ARG A 134 -1.58 9.89 3.11
N PHE A 135 -1.25 8.73 3.64
CA PHE A 135 -2.09 7.95 4.54
C PHE A 135 -1.51 7.97 5.95
N ARG A 136 -2.39 8.16 6.94
CA ARG A 136 -2.03 8.12 8.35
C ARG A 136 -2.75 6.97 9.03
N PHE A 137 -2.10 6.32 9.97
CA PHE A 137 -2.64 5.16 10.68
C PHE A 137 -4.00 5.40 11.35
N ASP A 138 -4.22 6.62 11.85
CA ASP A 138 -5.47 7.01 12.50
C ASP A 138 -6.65 7.13 11.54
N GLU A 139 -6.41 7.29 10.23
CA GLU A 139 -7.48 7.34 9.22
C GLU A 139 -8.25 6.01 9.10
N LEU A 140 -7.61 4.89 9.42
CA LEU A 140 -8.29 3.58 9.47
C LEU A 140 -9.39 3.50 10.54
N LYS A 141 -9.40 4.40 11.52
CA LYS A 141 -10.46 4.51 12.52
C LYS A 141 -11.75 5.12 11.94
N ASN A 142 -11.63 5.82 10.81
CA ASN A 142 -12.77 6.42 10.12
C ASN A 142 -12.79 6.00 8.65
N PRO A 143 -13.18 4.75 8.37
CA PRO A 143 -13.12 4.17 7.03
C PRO A 143 -13.98 4.92 6.00
N GLY A 144 -15.07 5.57 6.41
CA GLY A 144 -15.91 6.38 5.52
C GLY A 144 -15.17 7.61 4.99
N LYS A 145 -14.47 8.34 5.86
CA LYS A 145 -13.63 9.49 5.45
C LYS A 145 -12.44 9.06 4.59
N LEU A 146 -11.84 7.93 4.91
CA LEU A 146 -10.74 7.38 4.12
C LEU A 146 -11.23 6.99 2.71
N ALA A 147 -12.39 6.34 2.61
CA ALA A 147 -13.00 6.02 1.32
C ALA A 147 -13.32 7.28 0.51
N GLU A 148 -13.83 8.34 1.14
CA GLU A 148 -14.07 9.62 0.50
C GLU A 148 -12.78 10.24 -0.03
N LYS A 149 -11.73 10.27 0.75
CA LYS A 149 -10.39 10.74 0.34
C LYS A 149 -9.89 10.00 -0.91
N MET A 150 -10.08 8.68 -0.98
CA MET A 150 -9.72 7.86 -2.14
C MET A 150 -10.51 8.28 -3.38
N ARG A 151 -11.86 8.45 -3.23
CA ARG A 151 -12.72 8.89 -4.33
C ARG A 151 -12.37 10.28 -4.85
N LEU A 152 -12.07 11.22 -3.96
CA LEU A 152 -11.63 12.58 -4.32
C LEU A 152 -10.30 12.58 -5.10
N ALA A 153 -9.44 11.62 -4.84
CA ALA A 153 -8.23 11.43 -5.63
C ALA A 153 -8.49 10.84 -7.03
N GLY A 154 -9.69 10.34 -7.28
CA GLY A 154 -10.10 9.71 -8.53
C GLY A 154 -10.09 8.18 -8.50
N ILE A 155 -9.68 7.56 -7.39
CA ILE A 155 -9.67 6.11 -7.26
C ILE A 155 -11.11 5.65 -7.03
N GLN A 156 -11.73 5.11 -8.07
CA GLN A 156 -13.14 4.70 -8.03
C GLN A 156 -13.35 3.48 -7.14
N GLN A 157 -14.34 3.59 -6.26
CA GLN A 157 -14.81 2.45 -5.47
C GLN A 157 -15.75 1.61 -6.34
N ARG A 158 -15.46 0.32 -6.49
CA ARG A 158 -16.19 -0.62 -7.33
C ARG A 158 -17.04 -1.56 -6.46
N ALA A 159 -18.35 -1.51 -6.64
CA ALA A 159 -19.30 -2.33 -5.89
C ALA A 159 -19.06 -3.83 -6.14
N ASP A 160 -18.76 -4.21 -7.39
CA ASP A 160 -18.46 -5.59 -7.79
C ASP A 160 -17.27 -6.19 -7.02
N LEU A 161 -16.18 -5.42 -6.86
CA LEU A 161 -15.01 -5.86 -6.09
C LEU A 161 -15.33 -6.02 -4.60
N ALA A 162 -16.11 -5.08 -4.04
CA ALA A 162 -16.54 -5.17 -2.64
C ALA A 162 -17.48 -6.36 -2.40
N GLU A 163 -18.37 -6.66 -3.34
CA GLU A 163 -19.28 -7.81 -3.26
C GLU A 163 -18.52 -9.13 -3.42
N GLU A 164 -17.59 -9.20 -4.36
CA GLU A 164 -16.76 -10.38 -4.54
C GLU A 164 -15.98 -10.70 -3.28
N TRP A 165 -15.33 -9.70 -2.68
CA TRP A 165 -14.61 -9.87 -1.42
C TRP A 165 -15.55 -10.35 -0.30
N ARG A 166 -16.73 -9.73 -0.14
CA ARG A 166 -17.72 -10.15 0.88
C ARG A 166 -18.19 -11.58 0.66
N ARG A 167 -18.48 -11.97 -0.58
CA ARG A 167 -18.87 -13.33 -0.95
C ARG A 167 -17.80 -14.34 -0.57
N GLN A 168 -16.54 -14.05 -0.87
CA GLN A 168 -15.42 -14.90 -0.51
C GLN A 168 -15.25 -14.97 1.03
N TRP A 169 -15.35 -13.85 1.72
CA TRP A 169 -15.11 -13.73 3.15
C TRP A 169 -16.22 -14.34 4.02
N TYR A 170 -17.47 -14.10 3.67
CA TYR A 170 -18.64 -14.56 4.44
C TYR A 170 -19.25 -15.86 3.89
N GLY A 171 -18.92 -16.27 2.67
CA GLY A 171 -19.46 -17.50 2.05
C GLY A 171 -20.93 -17.39 1.66
N ARG A 172 -21.41 -16.16 1.34
CA ARG A 172 -22.81 -15.91 0.95
C ARG A 172 -22.86 -15.36 -0.44
#